data_5019015d5c9b5472e06b4c877befeab5
#
_entry.id   5019015d5c9b5472e06b4c877befeab5
#
_cell.length_a   1.000
_cell.length_b   1.000
_cell.length_c   1.000
_cell.angle_alpha   90.00
_cell.angle_beta   90.00
_cell.angle_gamma   90.00
#
_symmetry.space_group_name_H-M   'P 1'
#
loop_
_entity.id
_entity.type
_entity.pdbx_description
1 polymer ?
#
loop_
_entity_poly.entity_id
_entity_poly.type
_entity_poly.pdbx_seq_one_letter_code
_entity_poly.pdbx_strand_id
1 'polypeptide(L)'
;MQRNTFLEIDLDKLDYNVNLFISHTNKKMIAVVKANAYGGVDYKIAKHLESKGIDFFAVSSIEEAMKLRRHGVTSNILIMGYAHDLDIVKENNISVIIPNSDFIQEHKEKLKDVKVHIKINTGLNRLGIFPEEAQTILKDLLKYGAKVEGLMTHMAIGEDREYTKHQYEVFRKVYDELNYPFKYVHSSATDAAIYLNDEISTHTRIGLGLYGYANIETDFPLKPALTLKGEIIYCKQLKKGEGVSYGHKWHCDGTGYVLTVAIGYADGLERNLTGKKVWVEDEEGEIVGTICMDLLMVHTEHPHPIGSHVSIIDEHHTVKKRARELDSCCCKIICDIQDRVERVYIENGVVNDMISPRNDF
;
A
#
# COMPACT_ATOMS: atom_id res chain seq x y z
N MET A 1 14.44 -21.72 17.68
CA MET A 1 13.23 -21.00 18.07
C MET A 1 12.90 -20.03 16.96
N GLN A 2 11.71 -20.11 16.42
CA GLN A 2 11.21 -19.17 15.43
C GLN A 2 10.92 -17.86 16.15
N ARG A 3 11.29 -16.74 15.55
CA ARG A 3 11.05 -15.41 16.11
C ARG A 3 9.55 -15.11 15.99
N ASN A 4 8.88 -14.84 17.10
CA ASN A 4 7.44 -14.61 17.14
C ASN A 4 7.12 -13.11 16.98
N THR A 5 7.52 -12.55 15.83
CA THR A 5 7.28 -11.16 15.43
C THR A 5 6.55 -11.18 14.10
N PHE A 6 5.37 -10.57 14.03
CA PHE A 6 4.49 -10.70 12.88
C PHE A 6 3.63 -9.47 12.64
N LEU A 7 3.20 -9.34 11.38
CA LEU A 7 2.17 -8.42 10.92
C LEU A 7 0.87 -9.19 10.73
N GLU A 8 -0.11 -8.94 11.57
CA GLU A 8 -1.48 -9.42 11.36
C GLU A 8 -2.16 -8.59 10.27
N ILE A 9 -2.83 -9.27 9.35
CA ILE A 9 -3.64 -8.70 8.29
C ILE A 9 -5.05 -9.26 8.43
N ASP A 10 -5.97 -8.41 8.87
CA ASP A 10 -7.37 -8.73 9.08
C ASP A 10 -8.11 -8.66 7.73
N LEU A 11 -8.39 -9.84 7.17
CA LEU A 11 -9.05 -9.97 5.87
C LEU A 11 -10.52 -9.53 5.92
N ASP A 12 -11.20 -9.66 7.05
CA ASP A 12 -12.59 -9.20 7.19
C ASP A 12 -12.67 -7.67 7.12
N LYS A 13 -11.70 -6.96 7.75
CA LYS A 13 -11.59 -5.51 7.64
C LYS A 13 -11.18 -5.05 6.24
N LEU A 14 -10.31 -5.82 5.57
CA LEU A 14 -9.95 -5.57 4.18
C LEU A 14 -11.17 -5.69 3.27
N ASP A 15 -11.96 -6.77 3.39
CA ASP A 15 -13.20 -6.97 2.65
C ASP A 15 -14.24 -5.86 2.93
N TYR A 16 -14.35 -5.45 4.18
CA TYR A 16 -15.19 -4.31 4.56
C TYR A 16 -14.78 -3.03 3.81
N ASN A 17 -13.48 -2.70 3.80
CA ASN A 17 -12.99 -1.51 3.13
C ASN A 17 -13.21 -1.57 1.61
N VAL A 18 -13.00 -2.72 0.98
CA VAL A 18 -13.29 -2.95 -0.45
C VAL A 18 -14.76 -2.64 -0.75
N ASN A 19 -15.68 -3.25 0.00
CA ASN A 19 -17.12 -3.07 -0.19
C ASN A 19 -17.54 -1.62 0.10
N LEU A 20 -16.92 -0.97 1.09
CA LEU A 20 -17.16 0.43 1.40
C LEU A 20 -16.84 1.35 0.21
N PHE A 21 -15.67 1.20 -0.41
CA PHE A 21 -15.30 2.00 -1.59
C PHE A 21 -16.19 1.72 -2.79
N ILE A 22 -16.51 0.44 -3.08
CA ILE A 22 -17.38 0.07 -4.19
C ILE A 22 -18.78 0.70 -4.00
N SER A 23 -19.35 0.58 -2.80
CA SER A 23 -20.67 1.13 -2.50
C SER A 23 -20.68 2.65 -2.52
N HIS A 24 -19.64 3.30 -1.98
CA HIS A 24 -19.53 4.76 -1.92
C HIS A 24 -19.38 5.38 -3.30
N THR A 25 -18.52 4.83 -4.14
CA THR A 25 -18.25 5.39 -5.47
C THR A 25 -19.21 4.91 -6.54
N ASN A 26 -19.94 3.82 -6.29
CA ASN A 26 -20.76 3.11 -7.28
C ASN A 26 -19.94 2.73 -8.55
N LYS A 27 -18.67 2.37 -8.36
CA LYS A 27 -17.72 2.02 -9.42
C LYS A 27 -17.08 0.66 -9.14
N LYS A 28 -16.59 0.02 -10.20
CA LYS A 28 -15.71 -1.14 -10.04
C LYS A 28 -14.35 -0.72 -9.45
N MET A 29 -13.67 -1.68 -8.88
CA MET A 29 -12.36 -1.45 -8.27
C MET A 29 -11.24 -2.02 -9.12
N ILE A 30 -10.16 -1.25 -9.26
CA ILE A 30 -8.83 -1.75 -9.59
C ILE A 30 -8.06 -1.81 -8.25
N ALA A 31 -7.83 -3.02 -7.74
CA ALA A 31 -7.07 -3.19 -6.50
C ALA A 31 -5.58 -2.99 -6.76
N VAL A 32 -4.96 -2.04 -6.07
CA VAL A 32 -3.54 -1.72 -6.26
C VAL A 32 -2.71 -2.54 -5.28
N VAL A 33 -1.99 -3.53 -5.81
CA VAL A 33 -1.20 -4.51 -5.04
C VAL A 33 0.30 -4.43 -5.31
N LYS A 34 0.78 -3.29 -5.80
CA LYS A 34 2.22 -3.01 -5.99
C LYS A 34 2.98 -3.00 -4.66
N ALA A 35 4.31 -3.03 -4.73
CA ALA A 35 5.21 -3.07 -3.58
C ALA A 35 4.83 -4.21 -2.61
N ASN A 36 4.71 -5.43 -3.17
CA ASN A 36 4.29 -6.61 -2.43
C ASN A 36 2.95 -6.42 -1.68
N ALA A 37 1.96 -5.79 -2.33
CA ALA A 37 0.69 -5.35 -1.76
C ALA A 37 0.89 -4.49 -0.48
N TYR A 38 1.72 -3.44 -0.59
CA TYR A 38 2.11 -2.60 0.56
C TYR A 38 2.71 -3.44 1.71
N GLY A 39 3.49 -4.47 1.36
CA GLY A 39 4.08 -5.39 2.32
C GLY A 39 3.17 -6.53 2.80
N GLY A 40 1.95 -6.64 2.28
CA GLY A 40 0.97 -7.68 2.67
C GLY A 40 1.05 -8.98 1.88
N VAL A 41 2.10 -9.23 1.09
CA VAL A 41 2.28 -10.33 0.12
C VAL A 41 1.26 -10.26 -1.03
N ASP A 42 1.72 -9.75 -2.16
CA ASP A 42 0.92 -9.34 -3.30
C ASP A 42 -0.02 -10.43 -3.85
N TYR A 43 0.49 -11.62 -4.11
CA TYR A 43 -0.32 -12.73 -4.64
C TYR A 43 -1.36 -13.22 -3.63
N LYS A 44 -1.05 -13.20 -2.32
CA LYS A 44 -1.98 -13.64 -1.28
C LYS A 44 -3.18 -12.69 -1.19
N ILE A 45 -2.90 -11.39 -1.14
CA ILE A 45 -3.95 -10.36 -1.13
C ILE A 45 -4.72 -10.38 -2.47
N ALA A 46 -4.03 -10.48 -3.61
CA ALA A 46 -4.70 -10.52 -4.90
C ALA A 46 -5.63 -11.74 -5.04
N LYS A 47 -5.18 -12.94 -4.65
CA LYS A 47 -6.02 -14.15 -4.69
C LYS A 47 -7.21 -14.06 -3.74
N HIS A 48 -7.03 -13.51 -2.54
CA HIS A 48 -8.15 -13.28 -1.64
C HIS A 48 -9.18 -12.34 -2.29
N LEU A 49 -8.75 -11.19 -2.80
CA LEU A 49 -9.63 -10.23 -3.46
C LEU A 49 -10.27 -10.79 -4.74
N GLU A 50 -9.53 -11.59 -5.53
CA GLU A 50 -10.04 -12.28 -6.71
C GLU A 50 -11.19 -13.22 -6.32
N SER A 51 -11.07 -13.97 -5.20
CA SER A 51 -12.12 -14.83 -4.68
C SER A 51 -13.39 -14.08 -4.22
N LYS A 52 -13.24 -12.78 -3.88
CA LYS A 52 -14.33 -11.87 -3.52
C LYS A 52 -14.89 -11.09 -4.73
N GLY A 53 -14.43 -11.40 -5.95
CA GLY A 53 -14.98 -10.84 -7.19
C GLY A 53 -14.25 -9.61 -7.73
N ILE A 54 -13.09 -9.24 -7.19
CA ILE A 54 -12.23 -8.21 -7.80
C ILE A 54 -11.54 -8.82 -9.02
N ASP A 55 -11.81 -8.26 -10.19
CA ASP A 55 -11.38 -8.78 -11.48
C ASP A 55 -10.28 -7.94 -12.15
N PHE A 56 -9.73 -6.94 -11.42
CA PHE A 56 -8.69 -6.08 -11.96
C PHE A 56 -7.69 -5.62 -10.88
N PHE A 57 -6.41 -5.86 -11.13
CA PHE A 57 -5.30 -5.49 -10.25
C PHE A 57 -4.36 -4.50 -10.92
N ALA A 58 -3.65 -3.69 -10.12
CA ALA A 58 -2.62 -2.80 -10.63
C ALA A 58 -1.33 -2.95 -9.83
N VAL A 59 -0.22 -3.03 -10.56
CA VAL A 59 1.15 -3.18 -10.06
C VAL A 59 2.06 -2.11 -10.66
N SER A 60 3.33 -2.04 -10.26
CA SER A 60 4.27 -1.05 -10.79
C SER A 60 5.23 -1.58 -11.84
N SER A 61 5.48 -2.89 -11.90
CA SER A 61 6.48 -3.47 -12.80
C SER A 61 6.04 -4.79 -13.44
N ILE A 62 6.80 -5.23 -14.44
CA ILE A 62 6.63 -6.54 -15.10
C ILE A 62 6.86 -7.67 -14.09
N GLU A 63 7.88 -7.55 -13.24
CA GLU A 63 8.23 -8.55 -12.24
C GLU A 63 7.09 -8.79 -11.26
N GLU A 64 6.45 -7.72 -10.76
CA GLU A 64 5.27 -7.82 -9.89
C GLU A 64 4.10 -8.49 -10.63
N ALA A 65 3.83 -8.09 -11.88
CA ALA A 65 2.77 -8.69 -12.68
C ALA A 65 3.01 -10.18 -12.92
N MET A 66 4.25 -10.56 -13.25
CA MET A 66 4.66 -11.94 -13.48
C MET A 66 4.61 -12.77 -12.19
N LYS A 67 4.93 -12.16 -11.03
CA LYS A 67 4.78 -12.82 -9.73
C LYS A 67 3.31 -13.19 -9.48
N LEU A 68 2.38 -12.26 -9.72
CA LEU A 68 0.94 -12.56 -9.61
C LEU A 68 0.52 -13.69 -10.56
N ARG A 69 0.96 -13.66 -11.83
CA ARG A 69 0.65 -14.73 -12.80
C ARG A 69 1.18 -16.10 -12.38
N ARG A 70 2.45 -16.17 -11.90
CA ARG A 70 3.05 -17.43 -11.41
C ARG A 70 2.28 -18.03 -10.23
N HIS A 71 1.66 -17.18 -9.39
CA HIS A 71 0.83 -17.63 -8.26
C HIS A 71 -0.65 -17.83 -8.63
N GLY A 72 -0.99 -17.85 -9.94
CA GLY A 72 -2.30 -18.22 -10.43
C GLY A 72 -3.36 -17.13 -10.35
N VAL A 73 -2.98 -15.84 -10.28
CA VAL A 73 -3.93 -14.74 -10.48
C VAL A 73 -4.30 -14.66 -11.95
N THR A 74 -5.59 -14.79 -12.27
CA THR A 74 -6.12 -14.84 -13.64
C THR A 74 -6.75 -13.54 -14.10
N SER A 75 -7.17 -12.70 -13.18
CA SER A 75 -7.80 -11.40 -13.40
C SER A 75 -6.93 -10.43 -14.22
N ASN A 76 -7.51 -9.33 -14.68
CA ASN A 76 -6.77 -8.31 -15.42
C ASN A 76 -5.66 -7.70 -14.54
N ILE A 77 -4.50 -7.41 -15.14
CA ILE A 77 -3.38 -6.76 -14.46
C ILE A 77 -2.95 -5.55 -15.30
N LEU A 78 -2.81 -4.39 -14.65
CA LEU A 78 -2.27 -3.16 -15.24
C LEU A 78 -0.92 -2.83 -14.61
N ILE A 79 0.10 -2.68 -15.44
CA ILE A 79 1.39 -2.12 -15.01
C ILE A 79 1.28 -0.59 -15.09
N MET A 80 1.41 0.09 -13.95
CA MET A 80 1.33 1.55 -13.85
C MET A 80 2.70 2.25 -13.93
N GLY A 81 3.78 1.50 -14.02
CA GLY A 81 5.13 1.99 -14.27
C GLY A 81 5.52 1.85 -15.75
N TYR A 82 6.82 1.99 -16.03
CA TYR A 82 7.37 1.80 -17.37
C TYR A 82 7.58 0.29 -17.65
N ALA A 83 6.99 -0.23 -18.72
CA ALA A 83 7.14 -1.62 -19.14
C ALA A 83 8.12 -1.71 -20.32
N HIS A 84 9.32 -2.22 -20.09
CA HIS A 84 10.36 -2.32 -21.13
C HIS A 84 10.15 -3.48 -22.12
N ASP A 85 9.50 -4.55 -21.69
CA ASP A 85 9.28 -5.75 -22.51
C ASP A 85 7.82 -5.98 -22.83
N LEU A 86 7.40 -5.51 -24.01
CA LEU A 86 6.02 -5.66 -24.48
C LEU A 86 5.69 -7.07 -24.97
N ASP A 87 6.66 -7.91 -25.26
CA ASP A 87 6.42 -9.29 -25.65
C ASP A 87 5.94 -10.09 -24.43
N ILE A 88 6.63 -9.97 -23.29
CA ILE A 88 6.20 -10.56 -22.00
C ILE A 88 4.80 -10.06 -21.61
N VAL A 89 4.55 -8.75 -21.74
CA VAL A 89 3.25 -8.12 -21.42
C VAL A 89 2.12 -8.76 -22.23
N LYS A 90 2.32 -8.89 -23.53
CA LYS A 90 1.34 -9.46 -24.46
C LYS A 90 1.08 -10.94 -24.21
N GLU A 91 2.15 -11.75 -24.09
CA GLU A 91 2.06 -13.18 -23.83
C GLU A 91 1.31 -13.53 -22.53
N ASN A 92 1.43 -12.68 -21.53
CA ASN A 92 0.80 -12.89 -20.22
C ASN A 92 -0.50 -12.10 -20.02
N ASN A 93 -1.07 -11.56 -21.12
CA ASN A 93 -2.33 -10.84 -21.11
C ASN A 93 -2.38 -9.71 -20.06
N ILE A 94 -1.31 -8.89 -20.02
CA ILE A 94 -1.12 -7.78 -19.10
C ILE A 94 -1.37 -6.47 -19.86
N SER A 95 -1.96 -5.47 -19.21
CA SER A 95 -2.14 -4.12 -19.74
C SER A 95 -1.02 -3.19 -19.21
N VAL A 96 -0.64 -2.20 -20.01
CA VAL A 96 0.37 -1.20 -19.64
C VAL A 96 -0.16 0.21 -19.80
N ILE A 97 0.41 1.15 -19.05
CA ILE A 97 0.17 2.58 -19.33
C ILE A 97 1.06 3.05 -20.51
N ILE A 98 0.61 4.08 -21.20
CA ILE A 98 1.46 4.88 -22.08
C ILE A 98 2.06 6.01 -21.21
N PRO A 99 3.34 5.95 -20.86
CA PRO A 99 3.94 6.85 -19.89
C PRO A 99 4.34 8.21 -20.48
N ASN A 100 4.60 8.28 -21.78
CA ASN A 100 4.95 9.46 -22.57
C ASN A 100 4.81 9.18 -24.05
N SER A 101 4.97 10.20 -24.90
CA SER A 101 4.88 10.09 -26.37
C SER A 101 6.04 9.29 -26.97
N ASP A 102 7.25 9.38 -26.40
CA ASP A 102 8.44 8.68 -26.91
C ASP A 102 8.29 7.17 -26.85
N PHE A 103 7.61 6.66 -25.80
CA PHE A 103 7.33 5.23 -25.64
C PHE A 103 6.72 4.59 -26.90
N ILE A 104 5.84 5.32 -27.61
CA ILE A 104 5.19 4.80 -28.81
C ILE A 104 6.22 4.65 -29.95
N GLN A 105 7.12 5.62 -30.10
CA GLN A 105 8.14 5.59 -31.15
C GLN A 105 9.18 4.49 -30.88
N GLU A 106 9.56 4.31 -29.62
CA GLU A 106 10.53 3.28 -29.20
C GLU A 106 9.97 1.87 -29.39
N HIS A 107 8.65 1.68 -29.22
CA HIS A 107 8.02 0.36 -29.21
C HIS A 107 7.05 0.10 -30.37
N LYS A 108 6.98 0.97 -31.39
CA LYS A 108 5.97 0.92 -32.46
C LYS A 108 5.82 -0.46 -33.12
N GLU A 109 6.92 -1.19 -33.32
CA GLU A 109 6.91 -2.52 -33.94
C GLU A 109 6.31 -3.60 -33.03
N LYS A 110 6.27 -3.37 -31.70
CA LYS A 110 5.81 -4.31 -30.68
C LYS A 110 4.40 -3.99 -30.16
N LEU A 111 3.84 -2.81 -30.50
CA LEU A 111 2.55 -2.37 -29.97
C LEU A 111 1.35 -3.20 -30.45
N LYS A 112 1.49 -3.91 -31.56
CA LYS A 112 0.39 -4.71 -32.11
C LYS A 112 -0.13 -5.72 -31.07
N ASP A 113 -1.44 -5.65 -30.82
CA ASP A 113 -2.17 -6.48 -29.85
C ASP A 113 -1.84 -6.24 -28.37
N VAL A 114 -0.97 -5.30 -28.04
CA VAL A 114 -0.71 -4.89 -26.66
C VAL A 114 -1.90 -4.10 -26.10
N LYS A 115 -2.36 -4.45 -24.90
CA LYS A 115 -3.41 -3.74 -24.18
C LYS A 115 -2.82 -2.51 -23.51
N VAL A 116 -3.39 -1.33 -23.81
CA VAL A 116 -2.83 -0.07 -23.29
C VAL A 116 -3.89 0.81 -22.63
N HIS A 117 -3.47 1.51 -21.58
CA HIS A 117 -4.20 2.62 -20.98
C HIS A 117 -3.43 3.92 -21.27
N ILE A 118 -4.09 4.86 -21.93
CA ILE A 118 -3.52 6.19 -22.15
C ILE A 118 -3.52 6.92 -20.80
N LYS A 119 -2.34 7.35 -20.35
CA LYS A 119 -2.22 8.12 -19.13
C LYS A 119 -2.05 9.60 -19.43
N ILE A 120 -2.99 10.42 -18.95
CA ILE A 120 -2.97 11.87 -19.11
C ILE A 120 -2.26 12.52 -17.92
N ASN A 121 -1.30 13.38 -18.22
CA ASN A 121 -0.67 14.23 -17.21
C ASN A 121 -1.54 15.49 -16.99
N THR A 122 -2.32 15.46 -15.95
CA THR A 122 -3.20 16.57 -15.56
C THR A 122 -2.61 17.49 -14.50
N GLY A 123 -1.31 17.29 -14.15
CA GLY A 123 -0.61 18.16 -13.19
C GLY A 123 0.25 17.44 -12.17
N LEU A 124 0.30 16.09 -12.13
CA LEU A 124 1.23 15.35 -11.28
C LEU A 124 2.69 15.44 -11.78
N ASN A 125 2.89 15.62 -13.09
CA ASN A 125 4.19 15.82 -13.74
C ASN A 125 5.23 14.71 -13.48
N ARG A 126 4.76 13.46 -13.38
CA ARG A 126 5.62 12.30 -13.15
C ARG A 126 5.68 11.36 -14.35
N LEU A 127 4.54 10.98 -14.89
CA LEU A 127 4.34 10.18 -16.09
C LEU A 127 3.00 10.57 -16.71
N GLY A 128 2.87 10.40 -17.99
CA GLY A 128 1.65 10.68 -18.75
C GLY A 128 1.93 11.66 -19.90
N ILE A 129 1.13 11.59 -20.95
CA ILE A 129 1.15 12.50 -22.09
C ILE A 129 0.43 13.80 -21.71
N PHE A 130 0.80 14.89 -22.34
CA PHE A 130 0.07 16.15 -22.16
C PHE A 130 -1.31 16.10 -22.82
N PRO A 131 -2.31 16.81 -22.29
CA PRO A 131 -3.68 16.83 -22.83
C PRO A 131 -3.74 17.08 -24.34
N GLU A 132 -2.95 18.04 -24.85
CA GLU A 132 -2.89 18.42 -26.25
C GLU A 132 -2.34 17.33 -27.19
N GLU A 133 -1.59 16.37 -26.67
CA GLU A 133 -1.05 15.23 -27.43
C GLU A 133 -2.07 14.09 -27.57
N ALA A 134 -3.11 14.04 -26.73
CA ALA A 134 -3.98 12.89 -26.55
C ALA A 134 -4.59 12.34 -27.85
N GLN A 135 -5.06 13.23 -28.73
CA GLN A 135 -5.64 12.85 -30.03
C GLN A 135 -4.60 12.21 -30.97
N THR A 136 -3.39 12.75 -31.01
CA THR A 136 -2.31 12.22 -31.85
C THR A 136 -1.87 10.86 -31.32
N ILE A 137 -1.70 10.73 -30.02
CA ILE A 137 -1.32 9.49 -29.34
C ILE A 137 -2.36 8.38 -29.57
N LEU A 138 -3.65 8.69 -29.44
CA LEU A 138 -4.71 7.72 -29.72
C LEU A 138 -4.63 7.22 -31.17
N LYS A 139 -4.48 8.13 -32.16
CA LYS A 139 -4.36 7.78 -33.57
C LYS A 139 -3.13 6.90 -33.83
N ASP A 140 -2.00 7.23 -33.26
CA ASP A 140 -0.75 6.46 -33.43
C ASP A 140 -0.88 5.06 -32.82
N LEU A 141 -1.45 4.93 -31.62
CA LEU A 141 -1.69 3.63 -30.98
C LEU A 141 -2.59 2.74 -31.85
N LEU A 142 -3.68 3.29 -32.38
CA LEU A 142 -4.59 2.56 -33.26
C LEU A 142 -3.90 2.17 -34.57
N LYS A 143 -3.10 3.06 -35.15
CA LYS A 143 -2.30 2.82 -36.37
C LYS A 143 -1.31 1.68 -36.20
N TYR A 144 -0.66 1.59 -35.03
CA TYR A 144 0.27 0.50 -34.71
C TYR A 144 -0.42 -0.76 -34.17
N GLY A 145 -1.74 -0.79 -34.14
CA GLY A 145 -2.55 -1.97 -33.78
C GLY A 145 -2.60 -2.29 -32.30
N ALA A 146 -2.31 -1.31 -31.42
CA ALA A 146 -2.48 -1.47 -29.99
C ALA A 146 -3.98 -1.61 -29.63
N LYS A 147 -4.27 -2.39 -28.60
CA LYS A 147 -5.61 -2.51 -28.01
C LYS A 147 -5.79 -1.41 -26.96
N VAL A 148 -6.27 -0.25 -27.40
CA VAL A 148 -6.52 0.88 -26.48
C VAL A 148 -7.78 0.57 -25.68
N GLU A 149 -7.62 0.16 -24.43
CA GLU A 149 -8.74 -0.23 -23.58
C GLU A 149 -9.01 0.74 -22.42
N GLY A 150 -8.05 1.59 -22.07
CA GLY A 150 -8.23 2.48 -20.93
C GLY A 150 -7.72 3.90 -21.11
N LEU A 151 -8.30 4.80 -20.29
CA LEU A 151 -7.88 6.18 -20.11
C LEU A 151 -7.72 6.46 -18.62
N MET A 152 -6.61 7.09 -18.21
CA MET A 152 -6.37 7.37 -16.80
C MET A 152 -5.61 8.68 -16.55
N THR A 153 -5.77 9.17 -15.32
CA THR A 153 -4.90 10.17 -14.71
C THR A 153 -4.57 9.79 -13.27
N HIS A 154 -3.83 10.64 -12.56
CA HIS A 154 -3.55 10.47 -11.14
C HIS A 154 -3.46 11.84 -10.45
N MET A 155 -4.20 12.00 -9.36
CA MET A 155 -4.26 13.25 -8.62
C MET A 155 -2.94 13.46 -7.85
N ALA A 156 -2.46 14.70 -7.83
CA ALA A 156 -1.17 15.06 -7.24
C ALA A 156 -1.23 15.26 -5.73
N ILE A 157 -2.30 15.91 -5.24
CA ILE A 157 -2.43 16.37 -3.86
C ILE A 157 -3.82 16.00 -3.37
N GLY A 158 -3.91 14.91 -2.57
CA GLY A 158 -5.20 14.45 -2.04
C GLY A 158 -5.86 15.44 -1.08
N GLU A 159 -5.09 16.22 -0.36
CA GLU A 159 -5.56 17.23 0.60
C GLU A 159 -6.11 18.49 -0.07
N ASP A 160 -5.60 18.84 -1.26
CA ASP A 160 -6.06 20.00 -2.02
C ASP A 160 -7.22 19.62 -2.95
N ARG A 161 -8.43 19.81 -2.43
CA ARG A 161 -9.67 19.47 -3.15
C ARG A 161 -9.89 20.33 -4.40
N GLU A 162 -9.46 21.58 -4.39
CA GLU A 162 -9.62 22.49 -5.54
C GLU A 162 -8.67 22.08 -6.66
N TYR A 163 -7.41 21.81 -6.34
CA TYR A 163 -6.45 21.33 -7.31
C TYR A 163 -6.85 19.96 -7.89
N THR A 164 -7.30 19.04 -7.03
CA THR A 164 -7.82 17.74 -7.48
C THR A 164 -9.02 17.89 -8.42
N LYS A 165 -9.95 18.81 -8.14
CA LYS A 165 -11.08 19.12 -9.02
C LYS A 165 -10.60 19.69 -10.36
N HIS A 166 -9.64 20.62 -10.33
CA HIS A 166 -9.04 21.15 -11.55
C HIS A 166 -8.40 20.03 -12.41
N GLN A 167 -7.61 19.14 -11.80
CA GLN A 167 -7.04 17.99 -12.54
C GLN A 167 -8.13 17.09 -13.15
N TYR A 168 -9.21 16.87 -12.43
CA TYR A 168 -10.36 16.10 -12.92
C TYR A 168 -11.04 16.79 -14.10
N GLU A 169 -11.23 18.10 -14.06
CA GLU A 169 -11.82 18.89 -15.17
C GLU A 169 -10.95 18.82 -16.42
N VAL A 170 -9.64 18.90 -16.28
CA VAL A 170 -8.69 18.69 -17.40
C VAL A 170 -8.83 17.27 -17.96
N PHE A 171 -8.91 16.25 -17.09
CA PHE A 171 -9.07 14.86 -17.51
C PHE A 171 -10.41 14.63 -18.24
N ARG A 172 -11.50 15.18 -17.70
CA ARG A 172 -12.83 15.11 -18.30
C ARG A 172 -12.86 15.73 -19.68
N LYS A 173 -12.26 16.92 -19.84
CA LYS A 173 -12.15 17.58 -21.15
C LYS A 173 -11.44 16.70 -22.18
N VAL A 174 -10.32 16.08 -21.81
CA VAL A 174 -9.60 15.15 -22.70
C VAL A 174 -10.47 13.94 -23.05
N TYR A 175 -11.18 13.37 -22.07
CA TYR A 175 -12.10 12.25 -22.30
C TYR A 175 -13.18 12.61 -23.32
N ASP A 176 -13.83 13.77 -23.17
CA ASP A 176 -14.89 14.26 -24.06
C ASP A 176 -14.33 14.52 -25.47
N GLU A 177 -13.14 15.13 -25.59
CA GLU A 177 -12.49 15.43 -26.87
C GLU A 177 -12.03 14.17 -27.61
N LEU A 178 -11.55 13.14 -26.92
CA LEU A 178 -11.15 11.88 -27.53
C LEU A 178 -12.35 11.13 -28.11
N ASN A 179 -13.52 11.25 -27.51
CA ASN A 179 -14.77 10.60 -27.92
C ASN A 179 -14.57 9.15 -28.39
N TYR A 180 -13.81 8.38 -27.56
CA TYR A 180 -13.44 6.99 -27.82
C TYR A 180 -14.07 6.06 -26.78
N PRO A 181 -14.58 4.87 -27.13
CA PRO A 181 -15.29 3.98 -26.22
C PRO A 181 -14.33 3.21 -25.31
N PHE A 182 -13.66 3.91 -24.38
CA PHE A 182 -12.78 3.29 -23.41
C PHE A 182 -13.56 2.31 -22.52
N LYS A 183 -13.04 1.10 -22.40
CA LYS A 183 -13.59 0.09 -21.48
C LYS A 183 -13.29 0.47 -20.01
N TYR A 184 -12.13 1.07 -19.77
CA TYR A 184 -11.66 1.43 -18.45
C TYR A 184 -11.32 2.93 -18.40
N VAL A 185 -12.06 3.68 -17.61
CA VAL A 185 -11.74 5.08 -17.30
C VAL A 185 -11.52 5.19 -15.80
N HIS A 186 -10.38 5.72 -15.37
CA HIS A 186 -10.06 5.79 -13.95
C HIS A 186 -9.16 6.98 -13.59
N SER A 187 -9.67 7.89 -12.78
CA SER A 187 -8.97 9.09 -12.31
C SER A 187 -8.50 8.95 -10.87
N SER A 188 -9.37 8.48 -9.98
CA SER A 188 -9.21 8.55 -8.53
C SER A 188 -8.41 7.39 -7.97
N ALA A 189 -7.56 7.70 -6.97
CA ALA A 189 -6.98 6.76 -6.02
C ALA A 189 -7.68 6.93 -4.66
N THR A 190 -7.21 6.27 -3.59
CA THR A 190 -7.84 6.22 -2.27
C THR A 190 -8.39 7.58 -1.82
N ASP A 191 -7.56 8.60 -1.72
CA ASP A 191 -7.94 9.89 -1.13
C ASP A 191 -9.02 10.60 -1.98
N ALA A 192 -8.79 10.72 -3.29
CA ALA A 192 -9.77 11.32 -4.19
C ALA A 192 -11.07 10.52 -4.28
N ALA A 193 -11.02 9.17 -4.19
CA ALA A 193 -12.21 8.33 -4.22
C ALA A 193 -13.17 8.58 -3.03
N ILE A 194 -12.68 9.18 -1.94
CA ILE A 194 -13.50 9.50 -0.76
C ILE A 194 -14.40 10.72 -1.01
N TYR A 195 -13.97 11.71 -1.79
CA TYR A 195 -14.69 12.98 -1.87
C TYR A 195 -14.94 13.50 -3.29
N LEU A 196 -14.22 13.01 -4.30
CA LEU A 196 -14.36 13.52 -5.67
C LEU A 196 -15.62 12.95 -6.33
N ASN A 197 -16.48 13.83 -6.81
CA ASN A 197 -17.59 13.43 -7.69
C ASN A 197 -17.06 13.15 -9.11
N ASP A 198 -16.61 11.94 -9.33
CA ASP A 198 -16.06 11.46 -10.60
C ASP A 198 -17.16 10.80 -11.44
N GLU A 199 -17.73 11.53 -12.37
CA GLU A 199 -18.88 11.06 -13.18
C GLU A 199 -18.49 10.17 -14.37
N ILE A 200 -17.25 10.31 -14.89
CA ILE A 200 -16.83 9.63 -16.12
C ILE A 200 -16.09 8.33 -15.88
N SER A 201 -15.47 8.16 -14.70
CA SER A 201 -14.70 6.95 -14.41
C SER A 201 -15.60 5.73 -14.24
N THR A 202 -15.18 4.62 -14.80
CA THR A 202 -15.79 3.30 -14.62
C THR A 202 -15.21 2.55 -13.43
N HIS A 203 -13.98 2.91 -13.03
CA HIS A 203 -13.22 2.24 -11.96
C HIS A 203 -12.53 3.25 -11.05
N THR A 204 -12.32 2.85 -9.78
CA THR A 204 -11.42 3.52 -8.83
C THR A 204 -10.21 2.65 -8.53
N ARG A 205 -9.04 3.25 -8.30
CA ARG A 205 -7.82 2.53 -7.94
C ARG A 205 -7.57 2.62 -6.45
N ILE A 206 -7.82 1.54 -5.72
CA ILE A 206 -7.67 1.51 -4.26
C ILE A 206 -6.45 0.67 -3.88
N GLY A 207 -5.53 1.27 -3.12
CA GLY A 207 -4.33 0.63 -2.58
C GLY A 207 -4.30 0.80 -1.06
N LEU A 208 -3.87 1.94 -0.57
CA LEU A 208 -3.82 2.24 0.87
C LEU A 208 -5.17 2.03 1.56
N GLY A 209 -6.27 2.39 0.88
CA GLY A 209 -7.63 2.22 1.38
C GLY A 209 -8.05 0.76 1.60
N LEU A 210 -7.43 -0.22 0.94
CA LEU A 210 -7.66 -1.64 1.20
C LEU A 210 -7.36 -1.97 2.66
N TYR A 211 -6.30 -1.37 3.21
CA TYR A 211 -5.84 -1.57 4.58
C TYR A 211 -6.49 -0.62 5.60
N GLY A 212 -7.47 0.18 5.18
CA GLY A 212 -8.22 1.06 6.06
C GLY A 212 -7.52 2.38 6.40
N TYR A 213 -6.67 2.89 5.50
CA TYR A 213 -5.96 4.14 5.69
C TYR A 213 -6.17 5.10 4.51
N ALA A 214 -6.14 6.39 4.81
CA ALA A 214 -6.08 7.49 3.86
C ALA A 214 -5.07 8.53 4.36
N ASN A 215 -4.40 9.24 3.44
CA ASN A 215 -3.48 10.32 3.86
C ASN A 215 -4.24 11.58 4.29
N ILE A 216 -5.43 11.81 3.73
CA ILE A 216 -6.28 12.95 4.10
C ILE A 216 -6.95 12.76 5.46
N GLU A 217 -7.32 13.88 6.11
CA GLU A 217 -8.23 13.85 7.25
C GLU A 217 -9.65 13.60 6.76
N THR A 218 -10.31 12.59 7.35
CA THR A 218 -11.63 12.15 6.91
C THR A 218 -12.36 11.38 8.00
N ASP A 219 -13.69 11.53 8.04
CA ASP A 219 -14.61 10.70 8.84
C ASP A 219 -15.13 9.49 8.04
N PHE A 220 -14.55 9.24 6.86
CA PHE A 220 -14.91 8.07 6.05
C PHE A 220 -14.59 6.79 6.83
N PRO A 221 -15.55 5.88 7.04
CA PRO A 221 -15.49 4.86 8.09
C PRO A 221 -14.58 3.67 7.70
N LEU A 222 -13.34 3.96 7.38
CA LEU A 222 -12.31 2.95 7.10
C LEU A 222 -11.98 2.15 8.36
N LYS A 223 -11.72 0.86 8.20
CA LYS A 223 -11.30 -0.04 9.28
C LYS A 223 -9.83 -0.40 9.13
N PRO A 224 -8.94 0.06 10.04
CA PRO A 224 -7.54 -0.36 10.05
C PRO A 224 -7.41 -1.89 10.12
N ALA A 225 -6.74 -2.48 9.12
CA ALA A 225 -6.63 -3.92 8.96
C ALA A 225 -5.27 -4.50 9.38
N LEU A 226 -4.34 -3.65 9.87
CA LEU A 226 -2.97 -4.06 10.18
C LEU A 226 -2.66 -3.92 11.66
N THR A 227 -2.03 -4.98 12.25
CA THR A 227 -1.46 -4.95 13.60
C THR A 227 -0.05 -5.51 13.55
N LEU A 228 0.97 -4.71 13.94
CA LEU A 228 2.36 -5.14 14.01
C LEU A 228 2.76 -5.46 15.44
N LYS A 229 3.16 -6.69 15.70
CA LYS A 229 3.49 -7.21 17.02
C LYS A 229 4.92 -7.73 17.11
N GLY A 230 5.57 -7.47 18.26
CA GLY A 230 6.84 -8.05 18.64
C GLY A 230 6.74 -8.80 19.96
N GLU A 231 7.38 -9.96 20.04
CA GLU A 231 7.39 -10.79 21.25
C GLU A 231 8.27 -10.20 22.35
N ILE A 232 7.79 -10.21 23.59
CA ILE A 232 8.57 -9.91 24.79
C ILE A 232 9.47 -11.10 25.09
N ILE A 233 10.78 -10.91 24.98
CA ILE A 233 11.78 -11.96 25.24
C ILE A 233 12.51 -11.79 26.56
N TYR A 234 12.36 -10.63 27.21
CA TYR A 234 12.93 -10.37 28.53
C TYR A 234 12.16 -9.23 29.22
N CYS A 235 11.97 -9.37 30.54
CA CYS A 235 11.37 -8.37 31.42
C CYS A 235 12.25 -8.21 32.67
N LYS A 236 12.60 -6.97 33.02
CA LYS A 236 13.43 -6.66 34.15
C LYS A 236 13.11 -5.34 34.81
N GLN A 237 13.33 -5.23 36.10
CA GLN A 237 13.35 -3.97 36.82
C GLN A 237 14.78 -3.42 36.86
N LEU A 238 14.97 -2.13 36.61
CA LEU A 238 16.25 -1.45 36.70
C LEU A 238 16.30 -0.55 37.93
N LYS A 239 17.53 -0.34 38.45
CA LYS A 239 17.76 0.64 39.50
C LYS A 239 17.75 2.05 38.92
N LYS A 240 17.42 3.02 39.76
CA LYS A 240 17.50 4.43 39.40
C LYS A 240 18.88 4.80 38.86
N GLY A 241 18.90 5.46 37.71
CA GLY A 241 20.11 5.90 37.02
C GLY A 241 20.74 4.87 36.08
N GLU A 242 20.26 3.60 36.06
CA GLU A 242 20.73 2.63 35.07
C GLU A 242 20.24 3.01 33.65
N GLY A 243 21.21 3.00 32.71
CA GLY A 243 20.92 3.36 31.32
C GLY A 243 20.43 2.18 30.49
N VAL A 244 19.64 2.46 29.48
CA VAL A 244 19.08 1.45 28.58
C VAL A 244 19.62 1.63 27.16
N SER A 245 20.05 0.51 26.55
CA SER A 245 20.52 0.39 25.17
C SER A 245 21.77 1.22 24.83
N TYR A 246 22.12 1.26 23.54
CA TYR A 246 23.31 1.93 23.05
C TYR A 246 23.32 3.43 23.36
N GLY A 247 24.44 3.90 23.91
CA GLY A 247 24.66 5.30 24.23
C GLY A 247 23.93 5.79 25.48
N HIS A 248 23.22 4.91 26.19
CA HIS A 248 22.51 5.20 27.44
C HIS A 248 21.71 6.52 27.38
N LYS A 249 20.98 6.76 26.28
CA LYS A 249 20.22 7.99 26.07
C LYS A 249 18.97 8.11 26.95
N TRP A 250 18.56 7.03 27.56
CA TRP A 250 17.48 6.98 28.54
C TRP A 250 17.96 6.28 29.81
N HIS A 251 17.59 6.80 30.95
CA HIS A 251 17.94 6.25 32.26
C HIS A 251 16.69 5.98 33.08
N CYS A 252 16.66 4.82 33.72
CA CYS A 252 15.58 4.43 34.63
C CYS A 252 15.49 5.42 35.81
N ASP A 253 14.30 5.86 36.15
CA ASP A 253 14.01 6.69 37.33
C ASP A 253 13.90 5.84 38.63
N GLY A 254 13.92 4.50 38.50
CA GLY A 254 13.79 3.52 39.56
C GLY A 254 12.37 2.98 39.71
N THR A 255 11.48 3.29 38.79
CA THR A 255 10.10 2.80 38.76
C THR A 255 9.86 1.91 37.51
N GLY A 256 8.83 1.06 37.59
CA GLY A 256 8.37 0.24 36.47
C GLY A 256 9.36 -0.86 36.04
N TYR A 257 9.16 -1.32 34.83
CA TYR A 257 9.88 -2.43 34.21
C TYR A 257 10.35 -2.07 32.81
N VAL A 258 11.44 -2.69 32.37
CA VAL A 258 11.94 -2.59 30.99
C VAL A 258 11.81 -3.95 30.33
N LEU A 259 11.00 -3.97 29.29
CA LEU A 259 10.79 -5.12 28.41
C LEU A 259 11.79 -5.07 27.26
N THR A 260 12.36 -6.20 26.88
CA THR A 260 13.10 -6.35 25.62
C THR A 260 12.21 -7.08 24.64
N VAL A 261 11.98 -6.47 23.49
CA VAL A 261 11.05 -6.93 22.46
C VAL A 261 11.80 -7.33 21.20
N ALA A 262 11.46 -8.48 20.62
CA ALA A 262 12.14 -9.09 19.47
C ALA A 262 11.75 -8.43 18.13
N ILE A 263 11.86 -7.11 18.04
CA ILE A 263 11.64 -6.33 16.82
C ILE A 263 12.57 -5.10 16.82
N GLY A 264 13.12 -4.73 15.67
CA GLY A 264 14.05 -3.62 15.57
C GLY A 264 14.06 -2.96 14.19
N TYR A 265 15.08 -2.14 13.89
CA TYR A 265 15.09 -1.39 12.64
C TYR A 265 15.30 -2.28 11.39
N ALA A 266 15.88 -3.48 11.53
CA ALA A 266 15.95 -4.44 10.42
C ALA A 266 14.59 -5.11 10.10
N ASP A 267 13.57 -4.87 10.91
CA ASP A 267 12.19 -5.28 10.68
C ASP A 267 11.36 -4.17 10.01
N GLY A 268 11.99 -3.01 9.80
CA GLY A 268 11.35 -1.84 9.20
C GLY A 268 10.97 -0.74 10.19
N LEU A 269 11.37 -0.84 11.47
CA LEU A 269 11.09 0.21 12.42
C LEU A 269 12.05 1.40 12.26
N GLU A 270 11.51 2.59 12.24
CA GLU A 270 12.31 3.82 12.29
C GLU A 270 12.88 4.03 13.70
N ARG A 271 14.16 4.42 13.78
CA ARG A 271 14.81 4.71 15.08
C ARG A 271 14.20 5.89 15.82
N ASN A 272 13.51 6.78 15.09
CA ASN A 272 12.79 7.92 15.64
C ASN A 272 11.50 7.55 16.38
N LEU A 273 11.13 6.27 16.41
CA LEU A 273 10.09 5.75 17.30
C LEU A 273 10.51 5.76 18.78
N THR A 274 11.78 5.92 19.10
CA THR A 274 12.22 6.14 20.50
C THR A 274 11.45 7.31 21.13
N GLY A 275 10.91 7.10 22.35
CA GLY A 275 10.04 8.04 23.05
C GLY A 275 8.56 8.00 22.64
N LYS A 276 8.20 7.18 21.67
CA LYS A 276 6.80 7.01 21.27
C LYS A 276 6.14 5.89 22.07
N LYS A 277 4.82 5.98 22.16
CA LYS A 277 4.00 5.01 22.91
C LYS A 277 3.68 3.78 22.07
N VAL A 278 3.52 2.65 22.75
CA VAL A 278 3.12 1.35 22.22
C VAL A 278 2.10 0.71 23.16
N TRP A 279 1.38 -0.30 22.69
CA TRP A 279 0.40 -1.00 23.52
C TRP A 279 0.95 -2.35 23.97
N VAL A 280 0.86 -2.64 25.26
CA VAL A 280 1.36 -3.88 25.86
C VAL A 280 0.23 -4.51 26.66
N GLU A 281 -0.39 -5.56 26.12
CA GLU A 281 -1.56 -6.23 26.72
C GLU A 281 -2.69 -5.22 27.04
N ASP A 282 -2.74 -4.70 28.26
CA ASP A 282 -3.75 -3.81 28.79
C ASP A 282 -3.21 -2.43 29.23
N GLU A 283 -1.91 -2.13 28.98
CA GLU A 283 -1.31 -0.83 29.32
C GLU A 283 -0.56 -0.17 28.17
N GLU A 284 -0.36 1.13 28.25
CA GLU A 284 0.46 1.90 27.32
C GLU A 284 1.90 1.97 27.83
N GLY A 285 2.85 1.38 27.08
CA GLY A 285 4.28 1.47 27.32
C GLY A 285 4.95 2.57 26.50
N GLU A 286 6.21 2.88 26.80
CA GLU A 286 7.03 3.83 26.06
C GLU A 286 8.30 3.17 25.51
N ILE A 287 8.60 3.35 24.22
CA ILE A 287 9.85 2.90 23.61
C ILE A 287 11.00 3.71 24.20
N VAL A 288 11.91 3.06 24.92
CA VAL A 288 13.02 3.72 25.63
C VAL A 288 14.38 3.29 25.12
N GLY A 289 15.34 4.19 25.23
CA GLY A 289 16.69 3.95 24.74
C GLY A 289 16.78 3.91 23.21
N THR A 290 17.89 3.45 22.68
CA THR A 290 18.13 3.38 21.23
C THR A 290 17.57 2.08 20.68
N ILE A 291 16.70 2.15 19.66
CA ILE A 291 16.23 0.97 18.91
C ILE A 291 17.41 0.32 18.21
N CYS A 292 17.60 -1.00 18.48
CA CYS A 292 18.67 -1.82 17.92
C CYS A 292 18.26 -2.44 16.56
N MET A 293 19.17 -3.19 15.94
CA MET A 293 18.89 -3.89 14.68
C MET A 293 17.70 -4.84 14.80
N ASP A 294 17.68 -5.65 15.86
CA ASP A 294 16.74 -6.75 16.04
C ASP A 294 15.84 -6.60 17.28
N LEU A 295 16.08 -5.58 18.10
CA LEU A 295 15.47 -5.42 19.41
C LEU A 295 15.10 -3.97 19.68
N LEU A 296 14.01 -3.76 20.40
CA LEU A 296 13.70 -2.50 21.07
C LEU A 296 13.37 -2.75 22.56
N MET A 297 13.37 -1.69 23.34
CA MET A 297 13.03 -1.74 24.76
C MET A 297 11.82 -0.86 25.02
N VAL A 298 10.93 -1.35 25.87
CA VAL A 298 9.70 -0.67 26.28
C VAL A 298 9.68 -0.54 27.80
N HIS A 299 9.44 0.66 28.30
CA HIS A 299 9.18 0.91 29.72
C HIS A 299 7.68 0.81 29.99
N THR A 300 7.31 0.06 31.03
CA THR A 300 5.94 -0.17 31.49
C THR A 300 5.84 -0.01 33.00
N GLU A 301 4.64 0.23 33.54
CA GLU A 301 4.43 0.29 34.98
C GLU A 301 4.43 -1.10 35.62
N HIS A 302 3.91 -2.10 34.89
CA HIS A 302 3.79 -3.48 35.37
C HIS A 302 4.70 -4.45 34.60
N PRO A 303 5.06 -5.60 35.23
CA PRO A 303 5.80 -6.64 34.53
C PRO A 303 4.88 -7.40 33.58
N HIS A 304 5.43 -7.80 32.42
CA HIS A 304 4.71 -8.63 31.44
C HIS A 304 5.40 -9.97 31.24
N PRO A 305 4.65 -11.05 30.99
CA PRO A 305 5.20 -12.37 30.75
C PRO A 305 6.09 -12.41 29.50
N ILE A 306 7.17 -13.20 29.55
CA ILE A 306 7.94 -13.57 28.37
C ILE A 306 7.04 -14.41 27.46
N GLY A 307 7.02 -14.11 26.16
CA GLY A 307 6.15 -14.74 25.17
C GLY A 307 4.86 -13.96 24.87
N SER A 308 4.48 -12.97 25.70
CA SER A 308 3.42 -12.02 25.33
C SER A 308 3.93 -10.96 24.33
N HIS A 309 3.07 -10.09 23.83
CA HIS A 309 3.37 -9.22 22.69
C HIS A 309 3.23 -7.74 23.02
N VAL A 310 4.08 -6.94 22.37
CA VAL A 310 3.95 -5.49 22.26
C VAL A 310 3.40 -5.15 20.88
N SER A 311 2.32 -4.39 20.80
CA SER A 311 1.75 -3.88 19.57
C SER A 311 2.37 -2.51 19.23
N ILE A 312 3.14 -2.49 18.12
CA ILE A 312 3.78 -1.27 17.59
C ILE A 312 2.79 -0.50 16.71
N ILE A 313 1.98 -1.22 15.95
CA ILE A 313 0.86 -0.70 15.16
C ILE A 313 -0.37 -1.48 15.58
N ASP A 314 -1.44 -0.78 15.94
CA ASP A 314 -2.73 -1.34 16.35
C ASP A 314 -3.85 -0.28 16.21
N GLU A 315 -4.99 -0.47 16.86
CA GLU A 315 -6.10 0.49 16.87
C GLU A 315 -5.81 1.75 17.71
N HIS A 316 -4.91 1.67 18.71
CA HIS A 316 -4.48 2.81 19.55
C HIS A 316 -3.34 3.60 18.89
N HIS A 317 -2.47 2.89 18.20
CA HIS A 317 -1.27 3.40 17.53
C HIS A 317 -1.31 3.07 16.03
N THR A 318 -2.29 3.64 15.33
CA THR A 318 -2.55 3.35 13.91
C THR A 318 -1.37 3.74 13.02
N VAL A 319 -1.30 3.16 11.83
CA VAL A 319 -0.35 3.56 10.78
C VAL A 319 -0.38 5.07 10.54
N LYS A 320 -1.57 5.70 10.58
CA LYS A 320 -1.73 7.15 10.42
C LYS A 320 -1.08 7.93 11.56
N LYS A 321 -1.23 7.46 12.81
CA LYS A 321 -0.56 8.04 13.98
C LYS A 321 0.96 7.92 13.85
N ARG A 322 1.48 6.73 13.44
CA ARG A 322 2.91 6.53 13.21
C ARG A 322 3.46 7.42 12.10
N ALA A 323 2.72 7.57 11.00
CA ALA A 323 3.12 8.45 9.91
C ALA A 323 3.28 9.90 10.39
N ARG A 324 2.36 10.41 11.21
CA ARG A 324 2.47 11.75 11.82
C ARG A 324 3.64 11.88 12.80
N GLU A 325 3.83 10.89 13.67
CA GLU A 325 4.92 10.86 14.65
C GLU A 325 6.31 10.87 14.00
N LEU A 326 6.41 10.36 12.77
CA LEU A 326 7.65 10.18 12.02
C LEU A 326 7.82 11.19 10.85
N ASP A 327 6.90 12.16 10.72
CA ASP A 327 6.86 13.09 9.58
C ASP A 327 6.94 12.35 8.22
N SER A 328 6.06 11.38 8.05
CA SER A 328 6.05 10.43 6.94
C SER A 328 4.63 10.21 6.40
N CYS A 329 4.46 9.30 5.46
CA CYS A 329 3.15 8.91 4.93
C CYS A 329 2.78 7.46 5.32
N CYS A 330 1.48 7.17 5.36
CA CYS A 330 0.98 5.84 5.69
C CYS A 330 1.57 4.75 4.80
N CYS A 331 1.71 5.02 3.49
CA CYS A 331 2.28 4.05 2.55
C CYS A 331 3.71 3.66 2.91
N LYS A 332 4.56 4.63 3.31
CA LYS A 332 5.94 4.35 3.71
C LYS A 332 5.97 3.48 4.96
N ILE A 333 5.19 3.82 5.99
CA ILE A 333 5.16 3.06 7.25
C ILE A 333 4.87 1.57 7.01
N ILE A 334 3.89 1.26 6.16
CA ILE A 334 3.54 -0.15 5.91
C ILE A 334 4.47 -0.84 4.93
N CYS A 335 4.97 -0.14 3.89
CA CYS A 335 5.93 -0.71 2.94
C CYS A 335 7.32 -0.95 3.54
N ASP A 336 7.69 -0.25 4.61
CA ASP A 336 8.98 -0.44 5.28
C ASP A 336 9.03 -1.74 6.10
N ILE A 337 7.88 -2.35 6.44
CA ILE A 337 7.84 -3.63 7.17
C ILE A 337 8.50 -4.71 6.31
N GLN A 338 9.69 -5.14 6.75
CA GLN A 338 10.58 -6.00 5.99
C GLN A 338 10.06 -7.44 5.87
N ASP A 339 10.54 -8.16 4.85
CA ASP A 339 10.14 -9.54 4.56
C ASP A 339 10.60 -10.57 5.61
N ARG A 340 11.41 -10.15 6.59
CA ARG A 340 11.76 -10.99 7.74
C ARG A 340 10.67 -11.03 8.84
N VAL A 341 9.67 -10.16 8.76
CA VAL A 341 8.47 -10.18 9.60
C VAL A 341 7.45 -11.12 8.98
N GLU A 342 6.93 -12.07 9.72
CA GLU A 342 5.91 -12.99 9.21
C GLU A 342 4.58 -12.26 9.00
N ARG A 343 3.79 -12.69 8.00
CA ARG A 343 2.42 -12.20 7.76
C ARG A 343 1.43 -13.24 8.22
N VAL A 344 0.56 -12.84 9.13
CA VAL A 344 -0.50 -13.67 9.71
C VAL A 344 -1.83 -13.14 9.19
N TYR A 345 -2.56 -13.96 8.46
CA TYR A 345 -3.86 -13.58 7.90
C TYR A 345 -4.96 -14.06 8.83
N ILE A 346 -5.84 -13.12 9.21
CA ILE A 346 -6.98 -13.39 10.09
C ILE A 346 -8.26 -13.28 9.27
N GLU A 347 -9.09 -14.30 9.31
CA GLU A 347 -10.41 -14.33 8.70
C GLU A 347 -11.41 -14.94 9.69
N ASN A 348 -12.57 -14.30 9.90
CA ASN A 348 -13.58 -14.67 10.90
C ASN A 348 -13.01 -14.78 12.33
N GLY A 349 -12.04 -13.92 12.67
CA GLY A 349 -11.40 -13.88 13.99
C GLY A 349 -10.42 -15.01 14.27
N VAL A 350 -10.08 -15.85 13.29
CA VAL A 350 -9.13 -16.96 13.43
C VAL A 350 -7.97 -16.82 12.44
N VAL A 351 -6.80 -17.36 12.81
CA VAL A 351 -5.66 -17.41 11.90
C VAL A 351 -5.98 -18.38 10.76
N ASN A 352 -6.08 -17.82 9.55
CA ASN A 352 -6.35 -18.56 8.32
C ASN A 352 -5.07 -19.09 7.67
N ASP A 353 -4.02 -18.26 7.66
CA ASP A 353 -2.72 -18.60 7.05
C ASP A 353 -1.59 -17.80 7.67
N MET A 354 -0.34 -18.30 7.50
CA MET A 354 0.87 -17.63 7.94
C MET A 354 1.96 -17.77 6.86
N ILE A 355 2.51 -16.66 6.42
CA ILE A 355 3.51 -16.64 5.35
C ILE A 355 4.74 -15.87 5.81
N SER A 356 5.92 -16.48 5.62
CA SER A 356 7.18 -15.76 5.66
C SER A 356 7.55 -15.30 4.26
N PRO A 357 7.50 -13.99 3.93
CA PRO A 357 7.79 -13.52 2.58
C PRO A 357 9.20 -13.85 2.07
N ARG A 358 10.13 -14.22 2.96
CA ARG A 358 11.49 -14.69 2.58
C ARG A 358 11.52 -16.04 1.88
N ASN A 359 10.50 -16.86 2.08
CA ASN A 359 10.44 -18.21 1.52
C ASN A 359 9.85 -18.24 0.10
N ASP A 360 9.45 -17.10 -0.44
CA ASP A 360 8.77 -16.97 -1.75
C ASP A 360 9.71 -16.52 -2.89
N PHE A 361 11.04 -16.53 -2.68
CA PHE A 361 12.02 -16.17 -3.69
C PHE A 361 12.74 -17.39 -4.28
#